data_ffeb1973486fb025f8d7e233d16323e0
#
_entry.id   ffeb1973486fb025f8d7e233d16323e0
#
_cell.length_a   1.000
_cell.length_b   1.000
_cell.length_c   1.000
_cell.angle_alpha   90.00
_cell.angle_beta   90.00
_cell.angle_gamma   90.00
#
_symmetry.space_group_name_H-M   'P 1'
#
loop_
_entity.id
_entity.type
_entity.pdbx_description
1 polymer ?
#
loop_
_entity_poly.entity_id
_entity_poly.type
_entity_poly.pdbx_seq_one_letter_code
_entity_poly.pdbx_strand_id
1 'polypeptide(L)'
;MADQRRQITVVTGWSWRPGLLVAASLLALVTLVFAAILDVGAGASGIFVQAKHLGDDIGFVLVITFVQAGLSTVFSLAAGVLLAWSLRHRQRFIGRRLLLSLMSTSMVLPTLVVALGLIDVFGRRGWWNSLFGADGLGLATISIYGLGGIVLAHTWMDAPFVARGLLHRLENIPAEHFKLARSLGLTSWQRFRNVEWPAMTPALPGQALVVFLLSFTSFAIVLMLGGSPR
;
A
#
# COMPACT_ATOMS: atom_id res chain seq x y z
N MET A 1 27.89 45.52 16.32
CA MET A 1 28.00 44.83 15.01
C MET A 1 29.05 43.74 15.13
N ALA A 2 28.74 42.71 15.88
CA ALA A 2 29.53 41.46 15.96
C ALA A 2 28.68 40.44 16.72
N ASP A 3 28.69 39.23 16.16
CA ASP A 3 28.28 37.99 16.81
C ASP A 3 26.86 37.47 16.54
N GLN A 4 26.60 37.23 15.26
CA GLN A 4 25.60 36.23 14.82
C GLN A 4 26.24 35.07 14.05
N ARG A 5 27.46 34.71 14.41
CA ARG A 5 28.09 33.48 13.90
C ARG A 5 28.17 32.48 15.04
N ARG A 6 27.57 31.34 14.83
CA ARG A 6 27.66 30.07 15.56
C ARG A 6 26.40 29.69 16.33
N GLN A 7 25.54 29.03 15.60
CA GLN A 7 24.88 27.82 16.11
C GLN A 7 24.64 26.87 14.92
N ILE A 8 25.70 26.49 14.21
CA ILE A 8 25.68 25.24 13.45
C ILE A 8 25.98 24.16 14.48
N THR A 9 24.97 23.74 15.20
CA THR A 9 25.06 22.48 15.94
C THR A 9 25.07 21.36 14.91
N VAL A 10 26.28 20.87 14.66
CA VAL A 10 26.54 19.60 13.97
C VAL A 10 25.83 18.53 14.77
N VAL A 11 24.66 18.12 14.33
CA VAL A 11 23.99 16.91 14.81
C VAL A 11 24.72 15.73 14.21
N THR A 12 25.90 15.42 14.75
CA THR A 12 26.62 14.17 14.56
C THR A 12 25.95 13.12 15.43
N GLY A 13 24.94 12.48 14.88
CA GLY A 13 24.27 11.35 15.48
C GLY A 13 23.52 10.60 14.40
N TRP A 14 24.24 10.06 13.42
CA TRP A 14 23.66 9.18 12.41
C TRP A 14 23.32 7.85 13.07
N SER A 15 22.14 7.79 13.69
CA SER A 15 21.62 6.51 14.16
C SER A 15 20.87 5.82 13.02
N TRP A 16 21.36 4.69 12.57
CA TRP A 16 20.73 3.78 11.59
C TRP A 16 19.38 3.26 12.10
N ARG A 17 19.19 3.23 13.42
CA ARG A 17 18.00 2.76 14.13
C ARG A 17 16.68 3.33 13.62
N PRO A 18 16.54 4.63 13.31
CA PRO A 18 15.27 5.14 12.83
C PRO A 18 14.93 4.73 11.40
N GLY A 19 15.91 4.55 10.51
CA GLY A 19 15.67 4.03 9.14
C GLY A 19 15.22 2.57 9.14
N LEU A 20 15.84 1.75 9.98
CA LEU A 20 15.48 0.34 10.16
C LEU A 20 14.07 0.19 10.74
N LEU A 21 13.65 1.06 11.67
CA LEU A 21 12.29 1.02 12.22
C LEU A 21 11.22 1.39 11.19
N VAL A 22 11.50 2.32 10.27
CA VAL A 22 10.57 2.62 9.16
C VAL A 22 10.55 1.49 8.15
N ALA A 23 11.70 0.96 7.76
CA ALA A 23 11.78 -0.19 6.87
C ALA A 23 11.06 -1.40 7.50
N ALA A 24 11.27 -1.66 8.79
CA ALA A 24 10.60 -2.73 9.51
C ALA A 24 9.09 -2.48 9.65
N SER A 25 8.66 -1.25 9.92
CA SER A 25 7.21 -0.93 9.99
C SER A 25 6.53 -1.00 8.63
N LEU A 26 7.21 -0.60 7.56
CA LEU A 26 6.73 -0.76 6.19
C LEU A 26 6.68 -2.25 5.81
N LEU A 27 7.71 -3.01 6.15
CA LEU A 27 7.75 -4.45 5.89
C LEU A 27 6.69 -5.19 6.71
N ALA A 28 6.53 -4.86 8.00
CA ALA A 28 5.49 -5.44 8.85
C ALA A 28 4.09 -5.08 8.37
N LEU A 29 3.89 -3.85 7.88
CA LEU A 29 2.64 -3.44 7.30
C LEU A 29 2.34 -4.19 5.99
N VAL A 30 3.33 -4.28 5.09
CA VAL A 30 3.22 -5.04 3.84
C VAL A 30 2.90 -6.50 4.14
N THR A 31 3.60 -7.12 5.12
CA THR A 31 3.34 -8.51 5.53
C THR A 31 1.98 -8.68 6.18
N LEU A 32 1.52 -7.74 7.01
CA LEU A 32 0.21 -7.81 7.66
C LEU A 32 -0.93 -7.61 6.64
N VAL A 33 -0.80 -6.66 5.73
CA VAL A 33 -1.74 -6.46 4.62
C VAL A 33 -1.73 -7.69 3.71
N PHE A 34 -0.55 -8.25 3.43
CA PHE A 34 -0.39 -9.45 2.63
C PHE A 34 -1.05 -10.66 3.29
N ALA A 35 -0.81 -10.88 4.58
CA ALA A 35 -1.45 -11.97 5.32
C ALA A 35 -2.97 -11.82 5.38
N ALA A 36 -3.48 -10.61 5.64
CA ALA A 36 -4.92 -10.34 5.66
C ALA A 36 -5.56 -10.55 4.28
N ILE A 37 -4.89 -10.15 3.20
CA ILE A 37 -5.37 -10.37 1.82
C ILE A 37 -5.38 -11.86 1.48
N LEU A 38 -4.36 -12.61 1.90
CA LEU A 38 -4.30 -14.07 1.67
C LEU A 38 -5.39 -14.80 2.45
N ASP A 39 -5.68 -14.38 3.67
CA ASP A 39 -6.74 -14.97 4.51
C ASP A 39 -8.12 -14.71 3.90
N VAL A 40 -8.40 -13.49 3.48
CA VAL A 40 -9.60 -13.14 2.72
C VAL A 40 -9.66 -13.90 1.40
N GLY A 41 -8.52 -14.05 0.69
CA GLY A 41 -8.42 -14.79 -0.56
C GLY A 41 -8.68 -16.28 -0.40
N ALA A 42 -8.21 -16.89 0.68
CA ALA A 42 -8.48 -18.29 1.00
C ALA A 42 -9.96 -18.54 1.29
N GLY A 43 -10.63 -17.63 2.00
CA GLY A 43 -12.07 -17.69 2.24
C GLY A 43 -12.91 -17.46 0.96
N ALA A 44 -12.44 -16.56 0.09
CA ALA A 44 -13.15 -16.23 -1.15
C ALA A 44 -12.90 -17.22 -2.29
N SER A 45 -11.89 -18.07 -2.23
CA SER A 45 -11.63 -19.10 -3.25
C SER A 45 -12.83 -20.06 -3.42
N GLY A 46 -13.56 -20.34 -2.34
CA GLY A 46 -14.81 -21.09 -2.37
C GLY A 46 -15.90 -20.40 -3.20
N ILE A 47 -15.98 -19.07 -3.13
CA ILE A 47 -16.97 -18.27 -3.89
C ILE A 47 -16.65 -18.32 -5.38
N PHE A 48 -15.38 -18.24 -5.79
CA PHE A 48 -14.96 -18.33 -7.19
C PHE A 48 -15.17 -19.73 -7.78
N VAL A 49 -14.97 -20.79 -6.99
CA VAL A 49 -15.22 -22.17 -7.43
C VAL A 49 -16.72 -22.41 -7.59
N GLN A 50 -17.55 -21.91 -6.70
CA GLN A 50 -18.99 -22.01 -6.75
C GLN A 50 -19.59 -21.19 -7.91
N ALA A 51 -18.97 -20.07 -8.24
CA ALA A 51 -19.31 -19.23 -9.37
C ALA A 51 -19.14 -19.91 -10.73
N LYS A 52 -18.18 -20.82 -10.84
CA LYS A 52 -17.94 -21.56 -12.08
C LYS A 52 -19.11 -22.49 -12.45
N HIS A 53 -19.95 -22.88 -11.48
CA HIS A 53 -21.17 -23.64 -11.70
C HIS A 53 -22.39 -22.76 -11.99
N LEU A 54 -22.32 -21.46 -11.70
CA LEU A 54 -23.35 -20.45 -11.99
C LEU A 54 -23.06 -19.66 -13.27
N GLY A 55 -22.30 -20.22 -14.17
CA GLY A 55 -21.56 -19.66 -15.30
C GLY A 55 -22.30 -18.81 -16.36
N ASP A 56 -23.57 -18.52 -16.20
CA ASP A 56 -24.33 -17.67 -17.13
C ASP A 56 -24.90 -16.38 -16.49
N ASP A 57 -24.56 -16.06 -15.24
CA ASP A 57 -25.18 -14.94 -14.54
C ASP A 57 -24.27 -13.70 -14.55
N ILE A 58 -24.52 -12.79 -15.50
CA ILE A 58 -23.87 -11.46 -15.58
C ILE A 58 -23.94 -10.74 -14.22
N GLY A 59 -25.04 -10.91 -13.48
CA GLY A 59 -25.22 -10.36 -12.15
C GLY A 59 -24.14 -10.81 -11.17
N PHE A 60 -23.75 -12.06 -11.20
CA PHE A 60 -22.71 -12.60 -10.34
C PHE A 60 -21.33 -12.01 -10.66
N VAL A 61 -20.98 -11.91 -11.95
CA VAL A 61 -19.71 -11.28 -12.39
C VAL A 61 -19.63 -9.84 -11.94
N LEU A 62 -20.73 -9.09 -12.06
CA LEU A 62 -20.79 -7.71 -11.57
C LEU A 62 -20.57 -7.62 -10.06
N VAL A 63 -21.25 -8.46 -9.26
CA VAL A 63 -21.09 -8.47 -7.80
C VAL A 63 -19.63 -8.74 -7.41
N ILE A 64 -18.98 -9.74 -8.00
CA ILE A 64 -17.57 -10.03 -7.72
C ILE A 64 -16.68 -8.84 -8.11
N THR A 65 -16.92 -8.21 -9.24
CA THR A 65 -16.15 -7.04 -9.68
C THR A 65 -16.30 -5.88 -8.71
N PHE A 66 -17.52 -5.62 -8.20
CA PHE A 66 -17.77 -4.60 -7.18
C PHE A 66 -17.08 -4.93 -5.86
N VAL A 67 -17.18 -6.17 -5.40
CA VAL A 67 -16.52 -6.62 -4.15
C VAL A 67 -15.01 -6.50 -4.26
N GLN A 68 -14.42 -6.97 -5.36
CA GLN A 68 -12.99 -6.88 -5.62
C GLN A 68 -12.53 -5.41 -5.67
N ALA A 69 -13.21 -4.55 -6.42
CA ALA A 69 -12.87 -3.13 -6.51
C ALA A 69 -13.02 -2.42 -5.15
N GLY A 70 -14.08 -2.74 -4.41
CA GLY A 70 -14.29 -2.22 -3.05
C GLY A 70 -13.18 -2.63 -2.09
N LEU A 71 -12.83 -3.91 -2.03
CA LEU A 71 -11.73 -4.41 -1.20
C LEU A 71 -10.40 -3.77 -1.59
N SER A 72 -10.07 -3.75 -2.88
CA SER A 72 -8.85 -3.11 -3.40
C SER A 72 -8.78 -1.64 -2.98
N THR A 73 -9.89 -0.92 -3.06
CA THR A 73 -9.96 0.49 -2.64
C THR A 73 -9.68 0.64 -1.14
N VAL A 74 -10.32 -0.16 -0.30
CA VAL A 74 -10.12 -0.10 1.16
C VAL A 74 -8.66 -0.37 1.53
N PHE A 75 -8.08 -1.44 0.99
CA PHE A 75 -6.68 -1.78 1.27
C PHE A 75 -5.70 -0.74 0.72
N SER A 76 -5.94 -0.22 -0.49
CA SER A 76 -5.10 0.83 -1.08
C SER A 76 -5.15 2.13 -0.29
N LEU A 77 -6.33 2.54 0.20
CA LEU A 77 -6.49 3.70 1.07
C LEU A 77 -5.79 3.49 2.41
N ALA A 78 -5.98 2.35 3.05
CA ALA A 78 -5.35 2.04 4.33
C ALA A 78 -3.82 2.05 4.20
N ALA A 79 -3.27 1.35 3.21
CA ALA A 79 -1.84 1.32 2.93
C ALA A 79 -1.31 2.71 2.56
N GLY A 80 -2.04 3.48 1.75
CA GLY A 80 -1.69 4.83 1.36
C GLY A 80 -1.64 5.82 2.52
N VAL A 81 -2.62 5.76 3.44
CA VAL A 81 -2.62 6.56 4.68
C VAL A 81 -1.39 6.26 5.53
N LEU A 82 -1.09 4.98 5.74
CA LEU A 82 0.04 4.54 6.55
C LEU A 82 1.39 4.94 5.92
N LEU A 83 1.51 4.82 4.59
CA LEU A 83 2.68 5.27 3.85
C LEU A 83 2.85 6.79 3.95
N ALA A 84 1.79 7.58 3.73
CA ALA A 84 1.83 9.03 3.82
C ALA A 84 2.22 9.50 5.22
N TRP A 85 1.63 8.89 6.24
CA TRP A 85 1.94 9.17 7.65
C TRP A 85 3.39 8.84 8.00
N SER A 86 3.88 7.68 7.58
CA SER A 86 5.27 7.26 7.79
C SER A 86 6.26 8.20 7.11
N LEU A 87 6.00 8.59 5.86
CA LEU A 87 6.86 9.50 5.08
C LEU A 87 6.85 10.93 5.63
N ARG A 88 5.74 11.38 6.22
CA ARG A 88 5.63 12.69 6.86
C ARG A 88 6.49 12.76 8.12
N HIS A 89 6.51 11.70 8.93
CA HIS A 89 7.29 11.64 10.17
C HIS A 89 8.80 11.49 9.91
N ARG A 90 9.17 11.00 8.73
CA ARG A 90 10.56 10.70 8.33
C ARG A 90 10.96 11.51 7.10
N GLN A 91 11.22 12.80 7.30
CA GLN A 91 11.58 13.70 6.20
C GLN A 91 13.02 13.52 5.71
N ARG A 92 13.92 12.99 6.54
CA ARG A 92 15.35 12.85 6.25
C ARG A 92 15.82 11.42 6.39
N PHE A 93 15.78 10.66 5.30
CA PHE A 93 16.45 9.37 5.17
C PHE A 93 17.05 9.21 3.78
N ILE A 94 18.11 8.39 3.69
CA ILE A 94 18.74 8.06 2.41
C ILE A 94 17.71 7.29 1.57
N GLY A 95 17.50 7.75 0.30
CA GLY A 95 16.56 7.11 -0.61
C GLY A 95 15.15 7.69 -0.61
N ARG A 96 14.83 8.72 0.22
CA ARG A 96 13.51 9.36 0.19
C ARG A 96 13.13 9.86 -1.20
N ARG A 97 14.07 10.48 -1.93
CA ARG A 97 13.85 10.97 -3.29
C ARG A 97 13.55 9.83 -4.26
N LEU A 98 14.31 8.75 -4.17
CA LEU A 98 14.09 7.55 -4.97
C LEU A 98 12.71 6.94 -4.69
N LEU A 99 12.36 6.79 -3.41
CA LEU A 99 11.06 6.26 -3.02
C LEU A 99 9.90 7.12 -3.56
N LEU A 100 9.98 8.45 -3.40
CA LEU A 100 8.98 9.37 -3.93
C LEU A 100 8.90 9.33 -5.46
N SER A 101 10.02 9.15 -6.15
CA SER A 101 10.07 8.96 -7.60
C SER A 101 9.39 7.65 -8.00
N LEU A 102 9.72 6.54 -7.34
CA LEU A 102 9.10 5.24 -7.58
C LEU A 102 7.58 5.27 -7.35
N MET A 103 7.13 5.97 -6.29
CA MET A 103 5.70 6.17 -6.04
C MET A 103 5.00 6.94 -7.16
N SER A 104 5.71 7.85 -7.83
CA SER A 104 5.15 8.57 -9.00
C SER A 104 5.11 7.69 -10.25
N THR A 105 6.05 6.78 -10.37
CA THR A 105 6.17 5.87 -11.52
C THR A 105 5.09 4.78 -11.48
N SER A 106 4.56 4.43 -10.29
CA SER A 106 3.57 3.35 -10.17
C SER A 106 2.31 3.58 -11.01
N MET A 107 1.92 4.82 -11.24
CA MET A 107 0.78 5.15 -12.10
C MET A 107 1.07 5.02 -13.60
N VAL A 108 2.33 5.05 -13.99
CA VAL A 108 2.74 4.98 -15.40
C VAL A 108 2.97 3.54 -15.86
N LEU A 109 3.16 2.62 -14.89
CA LEU A 109 3.40 1.22 -15.20
C LEU A 109 2.13 0.57 -15.78
N PRO A 110 2.22 -0.11 -16.94
CA PRO A 110 1.11 -0.88 -17.47
C PRO A 110 0.69 -1.98 -16.46
N THR A 111 -0.61 -2.09 -16.20
CA THR A 111 -1.17 -3.07 -15.26
C THR A 111 -0.74 -4.51 -15.57
N LEU A 112 -0.60 -4.82 -16.86
CA LEU A 112 -0.15 -6.14 -17.33
C LEU A 112 1.29 -6.44 -16.89
N VAL A 113 2.19 -5.46 -16.92
CA VAL A 113 3.59 -5.62 -16.48
C VAL A 113 3.64 -5.90 -14.98
N VAL A 114 2.81 -5.22 -14.19
CA VAL A 114 2.73 -5.46 -12.74
C VAL A 114 2.18 -6.85 -12.45
N ALA A 115 1.12 -7.28 -13.15
CA ALA A 115 0.56 -8.62 -12.99
C ALA A 115 1.59 -9.71 -13.33
N LEU A 116 2.32 -9.57 -14.44
CA LEU A 116 3.38 -10.50 -14.82
C LEU A 116 4.52 -10.52 -13.80
N GLY A 117 4.97 -9.35 -13.32
CA GLY A 117 6.00 -9.26 -12.29
C GLY A 117 5.59 -9.94 -10.99
N LEU A 118 4.33 -9.79 -10.57
CA LEU A 118 3.81 -10.48 -9.39
C LEU A 118 3.74 -12.00 -9.59
N ILE A 119 3.35 -12.47 -10.79
CA ILE A 119 3.34 -13.90 -11.13
C ILE A 119 4.77 -14.45 -11.14
N ASP A 120 5.74 -13.70 -11.66
CA ASP A 120 7.14 -14.10 -11.70
C ASP A 120 7.74 -14.24 -10.28
N VAL A 121 7.30 -13.38 -9.36
CA VAL A 121 7.75 -13.43 -7.96
C VAL A 121 6.98 -14.48 -7.16
N PHE A 122 5.66 -14.45 -7.17
CA PHE A 122 4.78 -15.19 -6.25
C PHE A 122 3.94 -16.28 -6.93
N GLY A 123 4.11 -16.48 -8.24
CA GLY A 123 3.43 -17.56 -8.97
C GLY A 123 3.89 -18.94 -8.51
N ARG A 124 3.25 -20.00 -8.99
CA ARG A 124 3.57 -21.38 -8.60
C ARG A 124 5.04 -21.75 -8.80
N ARG A 125 5.66 -21.25 -9.89
CA ARG A 125 7.09 -21.41 -10.21
C ARG A 125 7.87 -20.11 -10.00
N GLY A 126 7.28 -19.15 -9.25
CA GLY A 126 7.93 -17.88 -8.95
C GLY A 126 9.14 -18.09 -8.02
N TRP A 127 10.08 -17.17 -8.11
CA TRP A 127 11.31 -17.27 -7.34
C TRP A 127 11.08 -17.31 -5.81
N TRP A 128 9.99 -16.71 -5.29
CA TRP A 128 9.62 -16.82 -3.88
C TRP A 128 9.29 -18.27 -3.49
N ASN A 129 8.40 -18.90 -4.26
CA ASN A 129 7.99 -20.29 -3.98
C ASN A 129 9.11 -21.29 -4.25
N SER A 130 10.02 -21.02 -5.20
CA SER A 130 11.19 -21.88 -5.44
C SER A 130 12.23 -21.79 -4.31
N LEU A 131 12.39 -20.62 -3.67
CA LEU A 131 13.35 -20.44 -2.58
C LEU A 131 12.76 -20.80 -1.21
N PHE A 132 11.51 -20.40 -0.95
CA PHE A 132 10.89 -20.50 0.38
C PHE A 132 9.78 -21.55 0.45
N GLY A 133 9.26 -22.03 -0.68
CA GLY A 133 8.20 -23.02 -0.75
C GLY A 133 8.66 -24.44 -0.39
N ALA A 134 7.80 -25.42 -0.64
CA ALA A 134 8.03 -26.83 -0.30
C ALA A 134 9.30 -27.42 -0.93
N ASP A 135 9.64 -26.98 -2.16
CA ASP A 135 10.83 -27.43 -2.90
C ASP A 135 12.13 -26.71 -2.45
N GLY A 136 12.03 -25.68 -1.60
CA GLY A 136 13.17 -24.93 -1.08
C GLY A 136 13.35 -25.10 0.43
N LEU A 137 13.10 -24.01 1.19
CA LEU A 137 13.26 -24.00 2.65
C LEU A 137 12.09 -24.67 3.41
N GLY A 138 11.07 -25.19 2.73
CA GLY A 138 9.92 -25.86 3.35
C GLY A 138 8.97 -24.93 4.10
N LEU A 139 9.02 -23.63 3.83
CA LEU A 139 8.06 -22.68 4.35
C LEU A 139 6.76 -22.72 3.51
N ALA A 140 5.74 -21.99 3.94
CA ALA A 140 4.44 -21.99 3.26
C ALA A 140 4.54 -21.51 1.80
N THR A 141 3.96 -22.27 0.88
CA THR A 141 3.78 -21.83 -0.51
C THR A 141 2.70 -20.76 -0.58
N ILE A 142 2.99 -19.66 -1.27
CA ILE A 142 2.07 -18.55 -1.47
C ILE A 142 1.39 -18.72 -2.83
N SER A 143 0.06 -18.69 -2.84
CA SER A 143 -0.72 -18.66 -4.09
C SER A 143 -1.24 -17.24 -4.32
N ILE A 144 -0.76 -16.61 -5.39
CA ILE A 144 -1.21 -15.26 -5.79
C ILE A 144 -2.49 -15.30 -6.64
N TYR A 145 -2.97 -16.47 -6.98
CA TYR A 145 -4.16 -16.61 -7.82
C TYR A 145 -5.46 -16.49 -7.02
N GLY A 146 -6.45 -15.84 -7.62
CA GLY A 146 -7.76 -15.59 -7.00
C GLY A 146 -7.91 -14.16 -6.50
N LEU A 147 -8.98 -13.92 -5.73
CA LEU A 147 -9.36 -12.59 -5.26
C LEU A 147 -8.23 -11.91 -4.46
N GLY A 148 -7.53 -12.67 -3.60
CA GLY A 148 -6.44 -12.15 -2.79
C GLY A 148 -5.31 -11.56 -3.63
N GLY A 149 -4.86 -12.26 -4.67
CA GLY A 149 -3.82 -11.77 -5.57
C GLY A 149 -4.25 -10.55 -6.38
N ILE A 150 -5.51 -10.51 -6.81
CA ILE A 150 -6.07 -9.34 -7.50
C ILE A 150 -6.05 -8.12 -6.60
N VAL A 151 -6.56 -8.25 -5.36
CA VAL A 151 -6.56 -7.16 -4.36
C VAL A 151 -5.14 -6.72 -4.01
N LEU A 152 -4.21 -7.67 -3.88
CA LEU A 152 -2.80 -7.37 -3.63
C LEU A 152 -2.20 -6.54 -4.78
N ALA A 153 -2.41 -6.98 -6.03
CA ALA A 153 -1.89 -6.30 -7.20
C ALA A 153 -2.38 -4.84 -7.29
N HIS A 154 -3.68 -4.63 -7.08
CA HIS A 154 -4.26 -3.28 -7.03
C HIS A 154 -3.71 -2.47 -5.87
N THR A 155 -3.65 -3.06 -4.67
CA THR A 155 -3.09 -2.37 -3.49
C THR A 155 -1.65 -1.94 -3.74
N TRP A 156 -0.84 -2.79 -4.35
CA TRP A 156 0.54 -2.48 -4.70
C TRP A 156 0.67 -1.30 -5.67
N MET A 157 -0.22 -1.25 -6.66
CA MET A 157 -0.23 -0.17 -7.65
C MET A 157 -0.80 1.13 -7.12
N ASP A 158 -1.91 1.07 -6.39
CA ASP A 158 -2.72 2.23 -6.06
C ASP A 158 -2.32 2.88 -4.73
N ALA A 159 -1.78 2.13 -3.76
CA ALA A 159 -1.35 2.68 -2.48
C ALA A 159 -0.28 3.79 -2.59
N PRO A 160 0.73 3.72 -3.49
CA PRO A 160 1.68 4.81 -3.72
C PRO A 160 1.00 6.08 -4.23
N PHE A 161 0.00 5.96 -5.11
CA PHE A 161 -0.79 7.09 -5.60
C PHE A 161 -1.54 7.79 -4.46
N VAL A 162 -2.28 7.00 -3.66
CA VAL A 162 -3.00 7.50 -2.48
C VAL A 162 -2.02 8.17 -1.51
N ALA A 163 -0.91 7.50 -1.21
CA ALA A 163 0.09 8.02 -0.28
C ALA A 163 0.68 9.35 -0.73
N ARG A 164 0.93 9.52 -2.02
CA ARG A 164 1.47 10.76 -2.55
C ARG A 164 0.48 11.92 -2.46
N GLY A 165 -0.79 11.68 -2.79
CA GLY A 165 -1.85 12.68 -2.66
C GLY A 165 -2.07 13.11 -1.22
N LEU A 166 -2.07 12.16 -0.27
CA LEU A 166 -2.19 12.45 1.16
C LEU A 166 -0.96 13.12 1.74
N LEU A 167 0.24 12.71 1.31
CA LEU A 167 1.50 13.33 1.74
C LEU A 167 1.53 14.81 1.36
N HIS A 168 1.07 15.16 0.15
CA HIS A 168 0.95 16.55 -0.27
C HIS A 168 0.03 17.37 0.66
N ARG A 169 -1.09 16.78 1.10
CA ARG A 169 -1.98 17.42 2.10
C ARG A 169 -1.28 17.62 3.45
N LEU A 170 -0.55 16.61 3.90
CA LEU A 170 0.19 16.67 5.16
C LEU A 170 1.34 17.70 5.13
N GLU A 171 2.00 17.86 3.99
CA GLU A 171 3.09 18.84 3.81
C GLU A 171 2.58 20.29 3.81
N ASN A 172 1.32 20.50 3.43
CA ASN A 172 0.67 21.82 3.41
C ASN A 172 0.06 22.24 4.76
N ILE A 173 0.15 21.42 5.81
CA ILE A 173 -0.30 21.81 7.16
C ILE A 173 0.64 22.93 7.68
N PRO A 174 0.10 24.10 8.10
CA PRO A 174 0.90 25.17 8.65
C PRO A 174 1.73 24.73 9.86
N ALA A 175 2.97 25.22 9.95
CA ALA A 175 3.89 24.84 11.02
C ALA A 175 3.38 25.24 12.43
N GLU A 176 2.50 26.24 12.49
CA GLU A 176 1.88 26.69 13.74
C GLU A 176 1.04 25.60 14.41
N HIS A 177 0.32 24.77 13.64
CA HIS A 177 -0.45 23.65 14.19
C HIS A 177 0.45 22.64 14.90
N PHE A 178 1.63 22.38 14.37
CA PHE A 178 2.60 21.48 15.01
C PHE A 178 3.29 22.11 16.23
N LYS A 179 3.51 23.44 16.20
CA LYS A 179 4.03 24.19 17.37
C LYS A 179 3.00 24.16 18.50
N LEU A 180 1.74 24.45 18.20
CA LEU A 180 0.65 24.40 19.17
C LEU A 180 0.48 22.98 19.74
N ALA A 181 0.46 21.96 18.90
CA ALA A 181 0.36 20.57 19.34
C ALA A 181 1.51 20.18 20.30
N ARG A 182 2.71 20.72 20.07
CA ARG A 182 3.87 20.49 20.93
C ARG A 182 3.75 21.24 22.25
N SER A 183 3.30 22.51 22.24
CA SER A 183 3.10 23.30 23.47
C SER A 183 2.02 22.72 24.36
N LEU A 184 1.01 22.04 23.78
CA LEU A 184 -0.04 21.31 24.51
C LEU A 184 0.41 19.89 24.94
N GLY A 185 1.65 19.51 24.70
CA GLY A 185 2.18 18.20 25.10
C GLY A 185 1.50 17.00 24.42
N LEU A 186 0.91 17.19 23.22
CA LEU A 186 0.19 16.11 22.52
C LEU A 186 1.14 14.97 22.14
N THR A 187 0.72 13.74 22.43
CA THR A 187 1.39 12.53 21.99
C THR A 187 1.33 12.39 20.46
N SER A 188 2.17 11.51 19.87
CA SER A 188 2.17 11.28 18.42
C SER A 188 0.80 10.83 17.90
N TRP A 189 0.07 10.00 18.66
CA TRP A 189 -1.27 9.54 18.31
C TRP A 189 -2.32 10.66 18.38
N GLN A 190 -2.28 11.48 19.44
CA GLN A 190 -3.17 12.64 19.57
C GLN A 190 -2.92 13.66 18.47
N ARG A 191 -1.67 13.89 18.08
CA ARG A 191 -1.31 14.75 16.95
C ARG A 191 -1.83 14.20 15.63
N PHE A 192 -1.65 12.88 15.38
CA PHE A 192 -2.23 12.23 14.22
C PHE A 192 -3.75 12.46 14.15
N ARG A 193 -4.47 12.12 15.22
CA ARG A 193 -5.93 12.18 15.26
C ARG A 193 -6.48 13.60 15.14
N ASN A 194 -5.82 14.62 15.75
CA ASN A 194 -6.38 15.97 15.87
C ASN A 194 -5.84 16.95 14.81
N VAL A 195 -4.70 16.68 14.19
CA VAL A 195 -4.05 17.58 13.23
C VAL A 195 -3.91 16.92 11.85
N GLU A 196 -3.33 15.73 11.80
CA GLU A 196 -2.95 15.10 10.54
C GLU A 196 -4.14 14.42 9.86
N TRP A 197 -4.93 13.67 10.62
CA TRP A 197 -6.13 12.97 10.11
C TRP A 197 -7.17 13.93 9.52
N PRO A 198 -7.57 15.02 10.21
CA PRO A 198 -8.51 15.99 9.62
C PRO A 198 -8.00 16.67 8.35
N ALA A 199 -6.68 16.82 8.20
CA ALA A 199 -6.09 17.37 6.98
C ALA A 199 -6.17 16.41 5.79
N MET A 200 -6.13 15.08 6.04
CA MET A 200 -6.23 14.05 5.02
C MET A 200 -7.68 13.73 4.62
N THR A 201 -8.60 13.75 5.57
CA THR A 201 -9.99 13.30 5.40
C THR A 201 -10.70 13.91 4.16
N PRO A 202 -10.57 15.22 3.83
CA PRO A 202 -11.23 15.78 2.67
C PRO A 202 -10.75 15.24 1.32
N ALA A 203 -9.55 14.66 1.27
CA ALA A 203 -9.01 14.08 0.04
C ALA A 203 -9.41 12.60 -0.16
N LEU A 204 -9.76 11.90 0.93
CA LEU A 204 -10.04 10.46 0.90
C LEU A 204 -11.18 10.08 -0.06
N PRO A 205 -12.36 10.77 -0.11
CA PRO A 205 -13.44 10.37 -1.00
C PRO A 205 -13.05 10.44 -2.47
N GLY A 206 -12.34 11.51 -2.87
CA GLY A 206 -11.88 11.66 -4.25
C GLY A 206 -10.86 10.58 -4.64
N GLN A 207 -9.93 10.27 -3.75
CA GLN A 207 -8.95 9.20 -3.98
C GLN A 207 -9.61 7.82 -3.98
N ALA A 208 -10.58 7.59 -3.09
CA ALA A 208 -11.35 6.35 -3.07
C ALA A 208 -12.08 6.12 -4.40
N LEU A 209 -12.72 7.15 -4.94
CA LEU A 209 -13.41 7.07 -6.23
C LEU A 209 -12.44 6.73 -7.37
N VAL A 210 -11.29 7.40 -7.43
CA VAL A 210 -10.29 7.13 -8.47
C VAL A 210 -9.77 5.70 -8.37
N VAL A 211 -9.36 5.25 -7.18
CA VAL A 211 -8.85 3.89 -6.97
C VAL A 211 -9.93 2.85 -7.29
N PHE A 212 -11.17 3.10 -6.86
CA PHE A 212 -12.28 2.22 -7.16
C PHE A 212 -12.50 2.06 -8.67
N LEU A 213 -12.51 3.16 -9.42
CA LEU A 213 -12.67 3.14 -10.87
C LEU A 213 -11.51 2.44 -11.56
N LEU A 214 -10.26 2.69 -11.12
CA LEU A 214 -9.08 2.00 -11.66
C LEU A 214 -9.15 0.49 -11.42
N SER A 215 -9.49 0.06 -10.21
CA SER A 215 -9.65 -1.35 -9.87
C SER A 215 -10.82 -1.99 -10.58
N PHE A 216 -11.93 -1.27 -10.73
CA PHE A 216 -13.15 -1.74 -11.41
C PHE A 216 -12.93 -1.96 -12.91
N THR A 217 -12.17 -1.08 -13.56
CA THR A 217 -11.89 -1.16 -15.01
C THR A 217 -10.68 -2.03 -15.34
N SER A 218 -9.98 -2.57 -14.34
CA SER A 218 -8.75 -3.34 -14.55
C SER A 218 -9.02 -4.78 -14.97
N PHE A 219 -9.26 -4.98 -16.24
CA PHE A 219 -9.47 -6.30 -16.82
C PHE A 219 -8.21 -7.18 -16.82
N ALA A 220 -7.04 -6.59 -17.09
CA ALA A 220 -5.80 -7.34 -17.26
C ALA A 220 -5.38 -8.10 -16.00
N ILE A 221 -5.47 -7.47 -14.81
CA ILE A 221 -5.14 -8.11 -13.53
C ILE A 221 -6.12 -9.24 -13.23
N VAL A 222 -7.42 -9.00 -13.44
CA VAL A 222 -8.46 -10.01 -13.21
C VAL A 222 -8.26 -11.20 -14.12
N LEU A 223 -7.93 -10.98 -15.38
CA LEU A 223 -7.69 -12.06 -16.36
C LEU A 223 -6.47 -12.91 -15.98
N MET A 224 -5.38 -12.27 -15.55
CA MET A 224 -4.12 -12.97 -15.23
C MET A 224 -4.14 -13.67 -13.87
N LEU A 225 -4.76 -13.06 -12.86
CA LEU A 225 -4.73 -13.55 -11.48
C LEU A 225 -6.05 -14.20 -11.05
N GLY A 226 -7.17 -13.94 -11.73
CA GLY A 226 -8.49 -14.45 -11.35
C GLY A 226 -8.70 -15.94 -11.62
N GLY A 227 -7.92 -16.53 -12.53
CA GLY A 227 -7.98 -17.96 -12.86
C GLY A 227 -6.87 -18.74 -12.17
N SER A 228 -7.21 -19.87 -11.49
CA SER A 228 -6.17 -20.84 -11.12
C SER A 228 -5.66 -21.53 -12.39
N PRO A 229 -4.39 -21.41 -12.77
CA PRO A 229 -3.86 -22.21 -13.87
C PRO A 229 -3.98 -23.68 -13.50
N ARG A 230 -4.56 -24.46 -14.37
CA ARG A 230 -4.68 -25.94 -14.27
C ARG A 230 -3.34 -26.59 -14.51
#